data_8ce4ac98d6d11e623598979b80784cbd
#
_entry.id   8ce4ac98d6d11e623598979b80784cbd
#
_cell.length_a   1.000
_cell.length_b   1.000
_cell.length_c   1.000
_cell.angle_alpha   90.00
_cell.angle_beta   90.00
_cell.angle_gamma   90.00
#
_symmetry.space_group_name_H-M   'P 1'
#
loop_
_entity.id
_entity.type
_entity.pdbx_description
1 polymer ?
#
loop_
_entity_poly.entity_id
_entity_poly.type
_entity_poly.pdbx_seq_one_letter_code
_entity_poly.pdbx_strand_id
1 'polypeptide(L)'
;MKVDDRVFNRGFFIEPSGDEYFYDKHHLFSFSGEDQAYSRGESAVPVFRYRGWNIAMAVCFDLRFPAWLRNRHGEYDLLLIMANWPDSRAYAWKHLLIARAIENQAYVAGCNRGGSDRFGEYSGTSMIIDPKGQPVHETVDGSVVLADLSRSSLQAFREKFPVYMEGDDFIIS
;
A
#
# COMPACT_ATOMS: atom_id res chain seq x y z
N MET A 1 -15.25 9.83 1.04
CA MET A 1 -15.67 10.67 -0.09
C MET A 1 -17.06 10.27 -0.55
N LYS A 2 -18.01 11.21 -0.68
CA LYS A 2 -19.32 10.92 -1.25
C LYS A 2 -19.30 11.22 -2.75
N VAL A 3 -19.78 10.27 -3.56
CA VAL A 3 -19.95 10.40 -5.01
C VAL A 3 -21.36 9.91 -5.31
N ASP A 4 -22.21 10.78 -5.79
CA ASP A 4 -23.64 10.55 -5.92
C ASP A 4 -24.27 10.08 -4.59
N ASP A 5 -24.90 8.91 -4.58
CA ASP A 5 -25.48 8.29 -3.38
C ASP A 5 -24.56 7.29 -2.67
N ARG A 6 -23.34 7.13 -3.17
CA ARG A 6 -22.34 6.19 -2.61
C ARG A 6 -21.27 6.93 -1.80
N VAL A 7 -20.81 6.32 -0.73
CA VAL A 7 -19.69 6.81 0.10
C VAL A 7 -18.53 5.85 0.01
N PHE A 8 -17.32 6.37 -0.27
CA PHE A 8 -16.12 5.56 -0.44
C PHE A 8 -15.08 5.89 0.62
N ASN A 9 -14.34 4.88 1.05
CA ASN A 9 -13.06 5.04 1.73
C ASN A 9 -12.00 5.24 0.65
N ARG A 10 -11.60 6.51 0.40
CA ARG A 10 -10.77 6.92 -0.74
C ARG A 10 -9.43 7.44 -0.28
N GLY A 11 -8.36 6.87 -0.84
CA GLY A 11 -7.01 7.42 -0.78
C GLY A 11 -6.75 8.37 -1.93
N PHE A 12 -5.96 9.42 -1.68
CA PHE A 12 -5.53 10.39 -2.69
C PHE A 12 -4.01 10.48 -2.75
N PHE A 13 -3.49 10.64 -3.94
CA PHE A 13 -2.15 11.13 -4.21
C PHE A 13 -2.28 12.44 -4.99
N ILE A 14 -1.77 13.53 -4.43
CA ILE A 14 -1.93 14.88 -4.99
C ILE A 14 -0.54 15.42 -5.30
N GLU A 15 -0.31 15.79 -6.55
CA GLU A 15 0.95 16.40 -6.99
C GLU A 15 1.00 17.90 -6.65
N PRO A 16 2.20 18.50 -6.56
CA PRO A 16 2.32 19.96 -6.40
C PRO A 16 1.70 20.78 -7.53
N SER A 17 1.52 20.18 -8.72
CA SER A 17 0.78 20.76 -9.85
C SER A 17 -0.72 20.90 -9.60
N GLY A 18 -1.26 20.12 -8.64
CA GLY A 18 -2.69 19.96 -8.38
C GLY A 18 -3.32 18.76 -9.08
N ASP A 19 -2.54 18.00 -9.85
CA ASP A 19 -3.02 16.74 -10.44
C ASP A 19 -3.30 15.72 -9.33
N GLU A 20 -4.42 15.01 -9.44
CA GLU A 20 -4.91 14.09 -8.43
C GLU A 20 -5.07 12.68 -8.99
N TYR A 21 -4.56 11.69 -8.25
CA TYR A 21 -4.85 10.29 -8.43
C TYR A 21 -5.61 9.81 -7.19
N PHE A 22 -6.59 8.92 -7.37
CA PHE A 22 -7.33 8.38 -6.25
C PHE A 22 -7.57 6.88 -6.39
N TYR A 23 -7.84 6.26 -5.27
CA TYR A 23 -8.21 4.85 -5.19
C TYR A 23 -9.31 4.67 -4.15
N ASP A 24 -10.42 4.06 -4.56
CA ASP A 24 -11.48 3.64 -3.67
C ASP A 24 -11.18 2.24 -3.15
N LYS A 25 -11.09 2.13 -1.83
CA LYS A 25 -10.79 0.87 -1.15
C LYS A 25 -11.69 -0.25 -1.64
N HIS A 26 -11.06 -1.33 -2.13
CA HIS A 26 -11.78 -2.47 -2.70
C HIS A 26 -12.23 -3.46 -1.62
N HIS A 27 -11.35 -3.83 -0.69
CA HIS A 27 -11.66 -4.76 0.37
C HIS A 27 -12.07 -4.03 1.63
N LEU A 28 -13.38 -3.95 1.88
CA LEU A 28 -13.93 -3.34 3.08
C LEU A 28 -13.76 -4.28 4.27
N PHE A 29 -13.43 -3.74 5.45
CA PHE A 29 -13.27 -4.50 6.68
C PHE A 29 -14.62 -4.71 7.36
N SER A 30 -15.39 -5.71 6.90
CA SER A 30 -16.76 -6.02 7.36
C SER A 30 -16.83 -6.33 8.87
N PHE A 31 -15.74 -6.86 9.45
CA PHE A 31 -15.67 -7.12 10.90
C PHE A 31 -15.81 -5.87 11.78
N SER A 32 -15.62 -4.68 11.22
CA SER A 32 -15.88 -3.39 11.90
C SER A 32 -17.16 -2.71 11.41
N GLY A 33 -17.90 -3.33 10.49
CA GLY A 33 -19.09 -2.73 9.86
C GLY A 33 -18.74 -1.70 8.77
N GLU A 34 -17.53 -1.73 8.23
CA GLU A 34 -17.11 -0.79 7.17
C GLU A 34 -17.97 -0.93 5.92
N ASP A 35 -18.38 -2.14 5.58
CA ASP A 35 -19.27 -2.47 4.46
C ASP A 35 -20.71 -1.95 4.61
N GLN A 36 -21.11 -1.57 5.84
CA GLN A 36 -22.40 -0.92 6.10
C GLN A 36 -22.34 0.59 5.88
N ALA A 37 -21.15 1.19 6.00
CA ALA A 37 -20.94 2.63 5.90
C ALA A 37 -20.36 3.08 4.55
N TYR A 38 -19.64 2.20 3.86
CA TYR A 38 -18.94 2.50 2.62
C TYR A 38 -19.28 1.53 1.50
N SER A 39 -19.25 2.05 0.29
CA SER A 39 -19.32 1.25 -0.94
C SER A 39 -17.94 0.72 -1.30
N ARG A 40 -17.89 -0.51 -1.81
CA ARG A 40 -16.68 -1.11 -2.35
C ARG A 40 -16.22 -0.39 -3.61
N GLY A 41 -14.92 -0.11 -3.72
CA GLY A 41 -14.29 0.36 -4.96
C GLY A 41 -14.27 -0.76 -6.01
N GLU A 42 -14.52 -0.41 -7.26
CA GLU A 42 -14.62 -1.36 -8.38
C GLU A 42 -13.37 -1.33 -9.27
N SER A 43 -12.59 -0.25 -9.20
CA SER A 43 -11.38 -0.08 -10.00
C SER A 43 -10.22 -0.89 -9.43
N ALA A 44 -9.38 -1.42 -10.33
CA ALA A 44 -8.11 -2.01 -9.96
C ALA A 44 -7.20 -0.99 -9.24
N VAL A 45 -6.15 -1.49 -8.59
CA VAL A 45 -5.11 -0.65 -7.98
C VAL A 45 -4.53 0.27 -9.04
N PRO A 46 -4.60 1.61 -8.86
CA PRO A 46 -4.03 2.55 -9.81
C PRO A 46 -2.51 2.46 -9.81
N VAL A 47 -1.92 2.53 -11.01
CA VAL A 47 -0.49 2.76 -11.19
C VAL A 47 -0.35 4.08 -11.95
N PHE A 48 0.33 5.05 -11.35
CA PHE A 48 0.56 6.36 -11.94
C PHE A 48 2.05 6.71 -11.89
N ARG A 49 2.46 7.66 -12.75
CA ARG A 49 3.87 8.05 -12.86
C ARG A 49 4.11 9.40 -12.20
N TYR A 50 5.04 9.45 -11.24
CA TYR A 50 5.47 10.67 -10.58
C TYR A 50 6.99 10.71 -10.45
N ARG A 51 7.61 11.78 -10.92
CA ARG A 51 9.09 12.00 -10.89
C ARG A 51 9.90 10.79 -11.37
N GLY A 52 9.41 10.10 -12.41
CA GLY A 52 10.09 8.95 -12.99
C GLY A 52 9.82 7.60 -12.29
N TRP A 53 9.09 7.58 -11.17
CA TRP A 53 8.64 6.38 -10.46
C TRP A 53 7.24 5.98 -10.92
N ASN A 54 7.01 4.69 -11.08
CA ASN A 54 5.67 4.13 -11.19
C ASN A 54 5.19 3.79 -9.78
N ILE A 55 4.09 4.38 -9.36
CA ILE A 55 3.58 4.28 -7.99
C ILE A 55 2.21 3.61 -8.00
N ALA A 56 2.05 2.57 -7.20
CA ALA A 56 0.77 1.95 -6.89
C ALA A 56 0.28 2.42 -5.52
N MET A 57 -1.05 2.47 -5.32
CA MET A 57 -1.64 2.96 -4.08
C MET A 57 -2.84 2.11 -3.66
N ALA A 58 -2.90 1.70 -2.38
CA ALA A 58 -4.02 0.94 -1.83
C ALA A 58 -4.32 1.34 -0.37
N VAL A 59 -5.44 0.87 0.18
CA VAL A 59 -5.92 1.32 1.50
C VAL A 59 -6.07 0.15 2.47
N CYS A 60 -5.28 0.17 3.54
CA CYS A 60 -5.45 -0.58 4.77
C CYS A 60 -5.68 -2.09 4.55
N PHE A 61 -6.93 -2.57 4.64
CA PHE A 61 -7.27 -3.99 4.57
C PHE A 61 -6.93 -4.64 3.23
N ASP A 62 -6.79 -3.86 2.13
CA ASP A 62 -6.30 -4.34 0.84
C ASP A 62 -4.93 -5.03 0.95
N LEU A 63 -4.11 -4.62 1.94
CA LEU A 63 -2.81 -5.22 2.21
C LEU A 63 -2.87 -6.74 2.44
N ARG A 64 -4.00 -7.28 2.88
CA ARG A 64 -4.18 -8.72 3.12
C ARG A 64 -4.37 -9.56 1.87
N PHE A 65 -4.59 -8.93 0.72
CA PHE A 65 -4.97 -9.61 -0.52
C PHE A 65 -3.83 -9.54 -1.55
N PRO A 66 -2.92 -10.54 -1.56
CA PRO A 66 -1.72 -10.52 -2.42
C PRO A 66 -2.04 -10.48 -3.90
N ALA A 67 -3.06 -11.20 -4.35
CA ALA A 67 -3.47 -11.18 -5.74
C ALA A 67 -3.89 -9.78 -6.22
N TRP A 68 -4.58 -9.02 -5.35
CA TRP A 68 -5.02 -7.66 -5.64
C TRP A 68 -3.87 -6.66 -5.79
N LEU A 69 -2.79 -6.87 -5.03
CA LEU A 69 -1.61 -6.00 -5.00
C LEU A 69 -0.44 -6.56 -5.83
N ARG A 70 -0.69 -7.58 -6.66
CA ARG A 70 0.36 -8.21 -7.43
C ARG A 70 0.96 -7.27 -8.46
N ASN A 71 2.27 -7.08 -8.40
CA ASN A 71 3.05 -6.33 -9.38
C ASN A 71 3.31 -7.19 -10.61
N ARG A 72 2.39 -7.17 -11.55
CA ARG A 72 2.54 -7.96 -12.78
C ARG A 72 3.62 -7.33 -13.66
N HIS A 73 4.58 -8.14 -14.10
CA HIS A 73 5.62 -7.68 -15.02
C HIS A 73 6.35 -6.39 -14.62
N GLY A 74 6.37 -6.06 -13.31
CA GLY A 74 7.06 -4.87 -12.80
C GLY A 74 6.36 -3.55 -13.11
N GLU A 75 5.04 -3.52 -13.15
CA GLU A 75 4.22 -2.33 -13.44
C GLU A 75 4.49 -1.16 -12.50
N TYR A 76 4.80 -1.43 -11.22
CA TYR A 76 5.11 -0.39 -10.24
C TYR A 76 6.47 -0.59 -9.54
N ASP A 77 7.07 0.51 -9.15
CA ASP A 77 8.35 0.58 -8.42
C ASP A 77 8.14 0.78 -6.92
N LEU A 78 7.05 1.43 -6.54
CA LEU A 78 6.69 1.77 -5.16
C LEU A 78 5.20 1.48 -4.93
N LEU A 79 4.89 0.77 -3.83
CA LEU A 79 3.53 0.57 -3.33
C LEU A 79 3.31 1.42 -2.09
N LEU A 80 2.31 2.29 -2.12
CA LEU A 80 1.86 3.09 -0.99
C LEU A 80 0.65 2.45 -0.33
N ILE A 81 0.71 2.23 0.99
CA ILE A 81 -0.41 1.73 1.80
C ILE A 81 -0.73 2.73 2.91
N MET A 82 -1.90 3.35 2.83
CA MET A 82 -2.42 4.21 3.89
C MET A 82 -3.34 3.41 4.79
N ALA A 83 -3.17 3.47 6.11
CA ALA A 83 -3.90 2.61 7.01
C ALA A 83 -4.32 3.24 8.34
N ASN A 84 -5.38 2.68 8.87
CA ASN A 84 -5.84 2.77 10.23
C ASN A 84 -5.78 1.35 10.84
N TRP A 85 -4.56 0.89 11.15
CA TRP A 85 -4.28 -0.50 11.53
C TRP A 85 -3.90 -0.59 13.01
N PRO A 86 -4.74 -1.22 13.86
CA PRO A 86 -4.55 -1.20 15.31
C PRO A 86 -3.40 -2.11 15.77
N ASP A 87 -2.84 -1.78 16.93
CA ASP A 87 -1.70 -2.47 17.54
C ASP A 87 -1.97 -3.94 17.83
N SER A 88 -3.22 -4.32 18.11
CA SER A 88 -3.62 -5.72 18.26
C SER A 88 -3.30 -6.60 17.04
N ARG A 89 -3.05 -5.99 15.89
CA ARG A 89 -2.68 -6.64 14.63
C ARG A 89 -1.38 -6.10 14.03
N ALA A 90 -0.54 -5.41 14.81
CA ALA A 90 0.72 -4.80 14.35
C ALA A 90 1.69 -5.85 13.75
N TYR A 91 1.72 -7.07 14.31
CA TYR A 91 2.51 -8.16 13.74
C TYR A 91 2.12 -8.45 12.28
N ALA A 92 0.83 -8.55 12.00
CA ALA A 92 0.35 -8.78 10.63
C ALA A 92 0.65 -7.59 9.71
N TRP A 93 0.50 -6.35 10.19
CA TRP A 93 0.86 -5.15 9.45
C TRP A 93 2.29 -5.19 8.94
N LYS A 94 3.24 -5.35 9.86
CA LYS A 94 4.67 -5.41 9.54
C LYS A 94 5.00 -6.50 8.53
N HIS A 95 4.57 -7.74 8.81
CA HIS A 95 4.94 -8.88 7.98
C HIS A 95 4.27 -8.88 6.60
N LEU A 96 3.06 -8.34 6.49
CA LEU A 96 2.40 -8.20 5.20
C LEU A 96 3.07 -7.12 4.34
N LEU A 97 3.49 -5.99 4.89
CA LEU A 97 4.26 -4.99 4.15
C LEU A 97 5.58 -5.57 3.63
N ILE A 98 6.30 -6.32 4.47
CA ILE A 98 7.53 -7.03 4.08
C ILE A 98 7.26 -8.03 2.95
N ALA A 99 6.20 -8.84 3.09
CA ALA A 99 5.82 -9.81 2.07
C ALA A 99 5.52 -9.13 0.73
N ARG A 100 4.77 -8.01 0.74
CA ARG A 100 4.48 -7.24 -0.48
C ARG A 100 5.75 -6.70 -1.15
N ALA A 101 6.74 -6.26 -0.38
CA ALA A 101 8.01 -5.80 -0.92
C ALA A 101 8.79 -6.94 -1.61
N ILE A 102 8.89 -8.10 -0.95
CA ILE A 102 9.64 -9.26 -1.45
C ILE A 102 8.99 -9.84 -2.70
N GLU A 103 7.71 -10.21 -2.63
CA GLU A 103 7.02 -10.92 -3.71
C GLU A 103 6.82 -10.08 -4.97
N ASN A 104 6.78 -8.75 -4.82
CA ASN A 104 6.57 -7.79 -5.91
C ASN A 104 7.88 -7.13 -6.37
N GLN A 105 9.00 -7.40 -5.69
CA GLN A 105 10.29 -6.77 -5.94
C GLN A 105 10.16 -5.25 -6.13
N ALA A 106 9.47 -4.59 -5.18
CA ALA A 106 9.18 -3.17 -5.17
C ALA A 106 9.44 -2.57 -3.79
N TYR A 107 9.69 -1.27 -3.72
CA TYR A 107 9.63 -0.57 -2.45
C TYR A 107 8.18 -0.56 -1.93
N VAL A 108 8.03 -0.61 -0.62
CA VAL A 108 6.72 -0.48 0.04
C VAL A 108 6.81 0.59 1.12
N ALA A 109 5.90 1.56 1.07
CA ALA A 109 5.74 2.55 2.13
C ALA A 109 4.36 2.37 2.77
N GLY A 110 4.35 1.89 4.01
CA GLY A 110 3.16 1.77 4.84
C GLY A 110 3.05 2.95 5.79
N CYS A 111 2.00 3.77 5.63
CA CYS A 111 1.68 4.87 6.53
C CYS A 111 0.50 4.46 7.41
N ASN A 112 0.73 4.37 8.72
CA ASN A 112 -0.29 4.02 9.69
C ASN A 112 -0.53 5.19 10.65
N ARG A 113 -1.77 5.39 11.08
CA ARG A 113 -2.09 6.44 12.05
C ARG A 113 -1.54 6.12 13.44
N GLY A 114 -1.32 7.17 14.24
CA GLY A 114 -1.14 7.08 15.70
C GLY A 114 -2.42 7.45 16.46
N GLY A 115 -2.39 7.27 17.80
CA GLY A 115 -3.48 7.62 18.73
C GLY A 115 -4.39 6.46 19.05
N SER A 116 -5.62 6.76 19.48
CA SER A 116 -6.61 5.75 19.89
C SER A 116 -8.01 6.09 19.38
N ASP A 117 -8.88 5.10 19.32
CA ASP A 117 -10.31 5.24 19.12
C ASP A 117 -11.09 4.05 19.73
N ARG A 118 -12.39 3.96 19.46
CA ARG A 118 -13.25 2.88 19.98
C ARG A 118 -12.83 1.46 19.55
N PHE A 119 -11.96 1.33 18.55
CA PHE A 119 -11.49 0.04 18.02
C PHE A 119 -10.13 -0.37 18.58
N GLY A 120 -9.42 0.52 19.31
CA GLY A 120 -8.15 0.23 19.96
C GLY A 120 -7.11 1.35 19.90
N GLU A 121 -5.90 0.94 20.23
CA GLU A 121 -4.70 1.78 20.22
C GLU A 121 -3.95 1.62 18.91
N TYR A 122 -3.26 2.70 18.49
CA TYR A 122 -2.48 2.79 17.27
C TYR A 122 -1.14 3.47 17.58
N SER A 123 -0.06 2.72 17.59
CA SER A 123 1.29 3.26 17.86
C SER A 123 1.97 3.85 16.61
N GLY A 124 1.26 3.95 15.52
CA GLY A 124 1.81 4.44 14.25
C GLY A 124 2.42 3.32 13.43
N THR A 125 3.58 2.82 13.82
CA THR A 125 4.29 1.72 13.12
C THR A 125 4.37 1.90 11.60
N SER A 126 4.51 3.16 11.14
CA SER A 126 4.78 3.47 9.73
C SER A 126 6.18 3.01 9.35
N MET A 127 6.35 2.46 8.15
CA MET A 127 7.64 1.94 7.73
C MET A 127 7.84 2.01 6.23
N ILE A 128 9.10 2.11 5.81
CA ILE A 128 9.51 1.98 4.42
C ILE A 128 10.39 0.74 4.31
N ILE A 129 10.14 -0.07 3.30
CA ILE A 129 10.75 -1.38 3.09
C ILE A 129 11.35 -1.43 1.70
N ASP A 130 12.57 -1.96 1.59
CA ASP A 130 13.25 -2.16 0.32
C ASP A 130 12.72 -3.40 -0.43
N PRO A 131 13.04 -3.57 -1.73
CA PRO A 131 12.57 -4.71 -2.53
C PRO A 131 13.05 -6.09 -2.06
N LYS A 132 13.97 -6.16 -1.09
CA LYS A 132 14.45 -7.40 -0.47
C LYS A 132 13.76 -7.68 0.87
N GLY A 133 12.80 -6.83 1.26
CA GLY A 133 12.06 -6.96 2.52
C GLY A 133 12.77 -6.38 3.73
N GLN A 134 13.84 -5.60 3.55
CA GLN A 134 14.54 -4.98 4.65
C GLN A 134 13.94 -3.59 4.94
N PRO A 135 13.59 -3.30 6.20
CA PRO A 135 13.21 -1.95 6.58
C PRO A 135 14.36 -0.98 6.30
N VAL A 136 14.12 0.05 5.48
CA VAL A 136 15.05 1.17 5.29
C VAL A 136 14.80 2.26 6.33
N HIS A 137 13.56 2.32 6.83
CA HIS A 137 13.21 3.05 8.03
C HIS A 137 11.94 2.45 8.67
N GLU A 138 11.87 2.51 10.01
CA GLU A 138 10.71 2.10 10.80
C GLU A 138 10.53 3.08 11.97
N THR A 139 9.30 3.49 12.25
CA THR A 139 8.95 4.23 13.45
C THR A 139 7.90 3.49 14.26
N VAL A 140 7.90 3.67 15.56
CA VAL A 140 6.93 3.05 16.48
C VAL A 140 6.12 4.07 17.28
N ASP A 141 6.37 5.37 17.08
CA ASP A 141 5.75 6.46 17.84
C ASP A 141 4.85 7.37 17.01
N GLY A 142 4.64 7.04 15.73
CA GLY A 142 3.87 7.85 14.80
C GLY A 142 4.60 9.11 14.30
N SER A 143 5.91 9.23 14.55
CA SER A 143 6.72 10.34 14.03
C SER A 143 6.89 10.24 12.51
N VAL A 144 7.40 11.32 11.92
CA VAL A 144 7.69 11.36 10.48
C VAL A 144 8.79 10.38 10.13
N VAL A 145 8.56 9.58 9.08
CA VAL A 145 9.51 8.63 8.51
C VAL A 145 10.07 9.21 7.21
N LEU A 146 11.38 9.26 7.08
CA LEU A 146 12.09 9.72 5.89
C LEU A 146 13.09 8.66 5.43
N ALA A 147 13.13 8.39 4.13
CA ALA A 147 14.14 7.54 3.51
C ALA A 147 14.40 7.97 2.06
N ASP A 148 15.65 7.81 1.64
CA ASP A 148 16.02 7.95 0.23
C ASP A 148 15.84 6.62 -0.50
N LEU A 149 15.05 6.62 -1.57
CA LEU A 149 14.82 5.45 -2.41
C LEU A 149 15.64 5.55 -3.69
N SER A 150 16.30 4.45 -4.08
CA SER A 150 17.13 4.39 -5.28
C SER A 150 16.47 3.57 -6.37
N ARG A 151 16.00 4.24 -7.44
CA ARG A 151 15.43 3.57 -8.60
C ARG A 151 16.47 2.75 -9.36
N SER A 152 17.71 3.21 -9.45
CA SER A 152 18.80 2.46 -10.08
C SER A 152 19.13 1.17 -9.33
N SER A 153 19.11 1.20 -7.98
CA SER A 153 19.27 -0.01 -7.16
C SER A 153 18.12 -1.01 -7.34
N LEU A 154 16.90 -0.53 -7.46
CA LEU A 154 15.74 -1.36 -7.76
C LEU A 154 15.87 -2.05 -9.13
N GLN A 155 16.25 -1.31 -10.15
CA GLN A 155 16.44 -1.84 -11.50
C GLN A 155 17.56 -2.89 -11.53
N ALA A 156 18.72 -2.58 -10.96
CA ALA A 156 19.84 -3.52 -10.88
C ALA A 156 19.47 -4.81 -10.11
N PHE A 157 18.65 -4.70 -9.07
CA PHE A 157 18.13 -5.87 -8.34
C PHE A 157 17.21 -6.71 -9.20
N ARG A 158 16.26 -6.11 -9.90
CA ARG A 158 15.32 -6.80 -10.81
C ARG A 158 16.04 -7.46 -11.99
N GLU A 159 17.03 -6.81 -12.58
CA GLU A 159 17.85 -7.37 -13.66
C GLU A 159 18.65 -8.59 -13.19
N LYS A 160 19.23 -8.53 -11.99
CA LYS A 160 20.01 -9.62 -11.42
C LYS A 160 19.16 -10.82 -10.99
N PHE A 161 17.94 -10.57 -10.57
CA PHE A 161 17.03 -11.59 -10.01
C PHE A 161 15.58 -11.31 -10.45
N PRO A 162 15.22 -11.59 -11.72
CA PRO A 162 13.95 -11.18 -12.31
C PRO A 162 12.77 -12.12 -11.97
N VAL A 163 12.60 -12.49 -10.71
CA VAL A 163 11.56 -13.44 -10.25
C VAL A 163 10.13 -13.01 -10.61
N TYR A 164 9.88 -11.71 -10.67
CA TYR A 164 8.57 -11.19 -11.05
C TYR A 164 8.14 -11.57 -12.48
N MET A 165 9.09 -11.95 -13.34
CA MET A 165 8.82 -12.40 -14.71
C MET A 165 8.40 -13.87 -14.80
N GLU A 166 8.63 -14.66 -13.75
CA GLU A 166 8.25 -16.07 -13.67
C GLU A 166 6.82 -16.28 -13.11
N GLY A 167 6.13 -15.18 -12.80
CA GLY A 167 4.78 -15.25 -12.23
C GLY A 167 3.73 -15.62 -13.27
N ASP A 168 2.75 -16.41 -12.84
CA ASP A 168 1.60 -16.76 -13.67
C ASP A 168 0.67 -15.56 -13.90
N ASP A 169 0.04 -15.51 -15.06
CA ASP A 169 -1.06 -14.59 -15.33
C ASP A 169 -2.35 -15.11 -14.71
N PHE A 170 -3.12 -14.21 -14.11
CA PHE A 170 -4.43 -14.52 -13.53
C PHE A 170 -5.40 -13.34 -13.66
N ILE A 171 -6.69 -13.64 -13.61
CA ILE A 171 -7.77 -12.65 -13.63
C ILE A 171 -8.46 -12.66 -12.27
N ILE A 172 -8.67 -11.50 -11.70
CA ILE A 172 -9.52 -11.33 -10.52
C ILE A 172 -10.93 -11.02 -11.01
N SER A 173 -11.86 -11.88 -10.68
CA SER A 173 -13.27 -11.77 -11.03
C SER A 173 -14.09 -11.17 -9.90
#